data_e673278538a180ec7fdebcb0147b3c32
#
_entry.id   e673278538a180ec7fdebcb0147b3c32
#
_cell.length_a   1.000
_cell.length_b   1.000
_cell.length_c   1.000
_cell.angle_alpha   90.00
_cell.angle_beta   90.00
_cell.angle_gamma   90.00
#
_symmetry.space_group_name_H-M   'P 1'
#
loop_
_entity.id
_entity.type
_entity.pdbx_description
1 polymer ?
#
loop_
_entity_poly.entity_id
_entity_poly.type
_entity_poly.pdbx_seq_one_letter_code
_entity_poly.pdbx_strand_id
1 'polypeptide(L)'
;MVERCAVLRDAQPTGDGLSSLAGLEDLSPRAGDGLVGVVMANELLDNLAFGLLEAVDGGWYEVLVEVASEGADQPMFQEVTGAAVRPPVDVAPLQGSRMPVQAGARRWVDSALGVLSAGSVLVIDYASTTAALAARPPGEWVRTYRDHQRGGPAVSAPGAQDVTVEVAVDQLPPGADTTTQAAFLRANGIQDLVAEGRRRWAELAGVGDLEALRARSRITEAEALLDPDGLGGFTVLEWRVGS
;
A
#
# COMPACT_ATOMS: atom_id res chain seq x y z
N MET A 1 -16.51 3.98 -0.33
CA MET A 1 -15.16 4.01 0.29
C MET A 1 -15.11 2.95 1.39
N VAL A 2 -13.95 2.36 1.65
CA VAL A 2 -13.76 1.39 2.73
C VAL A 2 -12.74 1.96 3.71
N GLU A 3 -13.11 2.09 4.99
CA GLU A 3 -12.27 2.63 6.06
C GLU A 3 -12.55 1.90 7.38
N ARG A 4 -11.55 1.21 7.91
CA ARG A 4 -11.70 0.41 9.13
C ARG A 4 -11.78 1.27 10.40
N CYS A 5 -11.07 2.38 10.44
CA CYS A 5 -11.09 3.28 11.59
C CYS A 5 -12.46 3.99 11.66
N ALA A 6 -13.22 3.76 12.71
CA ALA A 6 -14.57 4.32 12.88
C ALA A 6 -14.56 5.85 12.84
N VAL A 7 -13.61 6.48 13.51
CA VAL A 7 -13.48 7.96 13.56
C VAL A 7 -13.22 8.55 12.18
N LEU A 8 -12.32 7.94 11.40
CA LEU A 8 -12.02 8.39 10.04
C LEU A 8 -13.18 8.11 9.09
N ARG A 9 -13.84 6.95 9.24
CA ARG A 9 -15.02 6.59 8.45
C ARG A 9 -16.17 7.55 8.66
N ASP A 10 -16.45 7.95 9.90
CA ASP A 10 -17.52 8.88 10.25
C ASP A 10 -17.23 10.31 9.73
N ALA A 11 -15.96 10.65 9.51
CA ALA A 11 -15.54 11.93 8.93
C ALA A 11 -15.58 11.97 7.39
N GLN A 12 -15.78 10.82 6.72
CA GLN A 12 -15.83 10.76 5.26
C GLN A 12 -17.13 11.37 4.70
N PRO A 13 -17.06 12.03 3.51
CA PRO A 13 -18.25 12.56 2.87
C PRO A 13 -19.23 11.43 2.52
N THR A 14 -20.51 11.67 2.75
CA THR A 14 -21.63 10.77 2.41
C THR A 14 -22.68 11.51 1.57
N GLY A 15 -23.49 10.79 0.82
CA GLY A 15 -24.52 11.34 -0.06
C GLY A 15 -24.18 11.17 -1.55
N ASP A 16 -25.14 11.47 -2.42
CA ASP A 16 -24.99 11.40 -3.90
C ASP A 16 -24.34 10.09 -4.43
N GLY A 17 -24.70 8.94 -3.84
CA GLY A 17 -24.13 7.65 -4.19
C GLY A 17 -22.80 7.33 -3.48
N LEU A 18 -22.35 8.21 -2.58
CA LEU A 18 -21.17 7.95 -1.75
C LEU A 18 -21.59 7.28 -0.44
N SER A 19 -20.92 6.17 -0.11
CA SER A 19 -21.05 5.47 1.16
C SER A 19 -19.68 5.08 1.69
N SER A 20 -19.56 4.97 3.00
CA SER A 20 -18.37 4.50 3.68
C SER A 20 -18.66 3.22 4.45
N LEU A 21 -17.84 2.20 4.25
CA LEU A 21 -18.00 0.84 4.80
C LEU A 21 -16.79 0.49 5.67
N ALA A 22 -16.94 -0.44 6.61
CA ALA A 22 -15.87 -0.87 7.49
C ALA A 22 -14.91 -1.86 6.83
N GLY A 23 -15.40 -2.66 5.86
CA GLY A 23 -14.62 -3.66 5.17
C GLY A 23 -15.14 -3.96 3.78
N LEU A 24 -14.37 -4.72 3.00
CA LEU A 24 -14.80 -5.23 1.69
C LEU A 24 -15.96 -6.21 1.83
N GLU A 25 -16.04 -6.91 2.95
CA GLU A 25 -17.13 -7.84 3.30
C GLU A 25 -18.49 -7.15 3.44
N ASP A 26 -18.49 -5.87 3.71
CA ASP A 26 -19.73 -5.05 3.79
C ASP A 26 -20.22 -4.60 2.41
N LEU A 27 -19.40 -4.79 1.36
CA LEU A 27 -19.83 -4.63 -0.01
C LEU A 27 -20.77 -5.79 -0.37
N SER A 28 -22.07 -5.62 -0.11
CA SER A 28 -23.06 -6.60 -0.52
C SER A 28 -23.37 -6.45 -2.00
N PRO A 29 -22.97 -7.39 -2.87
CA PRO A 29 -23.61 -7.53 -4.17
C PRO A 29 -25.10 -7.81 -3.92
N ARG A 30 -25.99 -7.19 -4.66
CA ARG A 30 -27.38 -7.67 -4.72
C ARG A 30 -27.32 -9.16 -5.06
N ALA A 31 -28.03 -9.99 -4.28
CA ALA A 31 -27.94 -11.43 -4.31
C ALA A 31 -27.84 -11.98 -5.73
N GLY A 32 -26.67 -12.58 -6.06
CA GLY A 32 -26.45 -13.31 -7.30
C GLY A 32 -25.46 -12.66 -8.29
N ASP A 33 -25.27 -11.33 -8.29
CA ASP A 33 -24.39 -10.65 -9.23
C ASP A 33 -23.26 -9.97 -8.46
N GLY A 34 -21.99 -10.35 -8.72
CA GLY A 34 -20.83 -9.64 -8.19
C GLY A 34 -20.83 -8.17 -8.64
N LEU A 35 -19.98 -7.37 -8.03
CA LEU A 35 -19.86 -5.96 -8.37
C LEU A 35 -19.19 -5.78 -9.74
N VAL A 36 -19.65 -4.78 -10.51
CA VAL A 36 -18.98 -4.30 -11.72
C VAL A 36 -18.34 -2.96 -11.40
N GLY A 37 -17.01 -2.87 -11.52
CA GLY A 37 -16.33 -1.61 -11.19
C GLY A 37 -14.84 -1.76 -10.91
N VAL A 38 -14.29 -0.79 -10.20
CA VAL A 38 -12.87 -0.76 -9.81
C VAL A 38 -12.76 -0.73 -8.28
N VAL A 39 -11.99 -1.67 -7.73
CA VAL A 39 -11.52 -1.61 -6.34
C VAL A 39 -10.11 -1.03 -6.36
N MET A 40 -9.93 0.15 -5.75
CA MET A 40 -8.64 0.83 -5.73
C MET A 40 -8.07 0.87 -4.30
N ALA A 41 -6.79 0.52 -4.18
CA ALA A 41 -5.98 0.69 -2.97
C ALA A 41 -4.75 1.53 -3.30
N ASN A 42 -4.55 2.61 -2.57
CA ASN A 42 -3.38 3.46 -2.67
C ASN A 42 -2.69 3.52 -1.32
N GLU A 43 -1.43 3.08 -1.25
CA GLU A 43 -0.65 3.01 -0.01
C GLU A 43 -1.44 2.31 1.12
N LEU A 44 -1.98 1.13 0.81
CA LEU A 44 -2.75 0.32 1.74
C LEU A 44 -2.03 -0.97 2.11
N LEU A 45 -1.45 -1.65 1.12
CA LEU A 45 -0.88 -2.98 1.33
C LEU A 45 0.38 -2.93 2.17
N ASP A 46 1.15 -1.85 2.05
CA ASP A 46 2.34 -1.55 2.85
C ASP A 46 2.03 -1.40 4.35
N ASN A 47 0.79 -1.02 4.69
CA ASN A 47 0.30 -0.83 6.06
C ASN A 47 -0.40 -2.06 6.65
N LEU A 48 -0.56 -3.14 5.88
CA LEU A 48 -1.17 -4.37 6.39
C LEU A 48 -0.17 -5.18 7.21
N ALA A 49 -0.69 -5.86 8.23
CA ALA A 49 0.13 -6.69 9.10
C ALA A 49 0.91 -7.76 8.31
N PHE A 50 2.19 -7.87 8.59
CA PHE A 50 3.12 -8.81 7.97
C PHE A 50 3.95 -9.54 9.02
N GLY A 51 4.49 -10.70 8.65
CA GLY A 51 5.52 -11.41 9.40
C GLY A 51 6.91 -11.12 8.84
N LEU A 52 7.94 -11.51 9.57
CA LEU A 52 9.33 -11.47 9.13
C LEU A 52 9.96 -12.85 9.23
N LEU A 53 10.78 -13.19 8.26
CA LEU A 53 11.70 -14.32 8.33
C LEU A 53 13.14 -13.80 8.34
N GLU A 54 14.01 -14.52 9.04
CA GLU A 54 15.45 -14.28 9.05
C GLU A 54 16.18 -15.56 8.65
N ALA A 55 17.22 -15.42 7.84
CA ALA A 55 18.08 -16.52 7.42
C ALA A 55 19.15 -16.80 8.48
N VAL A 56 19.10 -17.99 9.07
CA VAL A 56 20.05 -18.47 10.07
C VAL A 56 20.48 -19.87 9.69
N ASP A 57 21.79 -20.14 9.71
CA ASP A 57 22.38 -21.46 9.47
C ASP A 57 21.85 -22.19 8.21
N GLY A 58 21.61 -21.44 7.13
CA GLY A 58 21.17 -21.98 5.85
C GLY A 58 19.66 -22.31 5.76
N GLY A 59 18.86 -21.87 6.74
CA GLY A 59 17.41 -22.00 6.76
C GLY A 59 16.71 -20.68 7.02
N TRP A 60 15.39 -20.63 6.79
CA TRP A 60 14.53 -19.50 7.13
C TRP A 60 13.81 -19.76 8.44
N TYR A 61 13.84 -18.79 9.35
CA TYR A 61 13.23 -18.84 10.67
C TYR A 61 12.31 -17.64 10.88
N GLU A 62 11.22 -17.85 11.59
CA GLU A 62 10.32 -16.76 11.98
C GLU A 62 11.05 -15.77 12.92
N VAL A 63 10.77 -14.49 12.73
CA VAL A 63 11.12 -13.45 13.70
C VAL A 63 9.87 -13.18 14.54
N LEU A 64 9.93 -13.54 15.80
CA LEU A 64 8.86 -13.34 16.77
C LEU A 64 9.17 -12.13 17.66
N VAL A 65 8.14 -11.61 18.32
CA VAL A 65 8.27 -10.52 19.30
C VAL A 65 7.85 -11.04 20.66
N GLU A 66 8.71 -10.85 21.66
CA GLU A 66 8.41 -11.19 23.06
C GLU A 66 8.60 -9.97 23.97
N VAL A 67 8.05 -10.07 25.19
CA VAL A 67 8.24 -9.07 26.23
C VAL A 67 9.62 -9.29 26.87
N ALA A 68 10.52 -8.34 26.70
CA ALA A 68 11.90 -8.43 27.18
C ALA A 68 12.03 -8.19 28.70
N SER A 69 11.15 -7.38 29.29
CA SER A 69 11.15 -7.14 30.76
C SER A 69 9.76 -6.73 31.23
N GLU A 70 9.32 -7.34 32.34
CA GLU A 70 8.19 -6.89 33.15
C GLU A 70 8.71 -5.93 34.21
N GLY A 71 8.24 -4.70 34.27
CA GLY A 71 8.57 -3.82 35.40
C GLY A 71 8.91 -2.37 35.09
N ALA A 72 8.87 -1.95 33.85
CA ALA A 72 8.85 -0.53 33.50
C ALA A 72 7.39 -0.05 33.31
N ASP A 73 7.15 1.27 33.39
CA ASP A 73 5.85 1.87 33.11
C ASP A 73 5.27 1.50 31.75
N GLN A 74 6.12 0.96 30.85
CA GLN A 74 5.74 0.36 29.56
C GLN A 74 6.56 -0.93 29.32
N PRO A 75 5.93 -1.99 28.76
CA PRO A 75 6.63 -3.21 28.40
C PRO A 75 7.66 -2.94 27.31
N MET A 76 8.86 -3.47 27.47
CA MET A 76 9.87 -3.49 26.42
C MET A 76 9.71 -4.75 25.57
N PHE A 77 9.77 -4.59 24.25
CA PHE A 77 9.68 -5.71 23.31
C PHE A 77 11.03 -5.96 22.64
N GLN A 78 11.29 -7.22 22.35
CA GLN A 78 12.47 -7.64 21.60
C GLN A 78 12.10 -8.67 20.54
N GLU A 79 12.89 -8.69 19.46
CA GLU A 79 12.79 -9.73 18.44
C GLU A 79 13.56 -10.98 18.90
N VAL A 80 12.97 -12.15 18.66
CA VAL A 80 13.57 -13.45 18.93
C VAL A 80 13.40 -14.39 17.75
N THR A 81 14.34 -15.31 17.55
CA THR A 81 14.25 -16.33 16.52
C THR A 81 13.21 -17.39 16.91
N GLY A 82 12.23 -17.60 16.05
CA GLY A 82 11.17 -18.59 16.20
C GLY A 82 11.49 -19.92 15.54
N ALA A 83 10.45 -20.59 15.01
CA ALA A 83 10.58 -21.88 14.35
C ALA A 83 11.19 -21.76 12.94
N ALA A 84 11.86 -22.83 12.50
CA ALA A 84 12.24 -22.98 11.10
C ALA A 84 10.99 -23.18 10.24
N VAL A 85 10.90 -22.43 9.12
CA VAL A 85 9.75 -22.44 8.26
C VAL A 85 10.13 -22.47 6.78
N ARG A 86 9.22 -22.93 5.94
CA ARG A 86 9.35 -22.77 4.50
C ARG A 86 8.90 -21.36 4.12
N PRO A 87 9.74 -20.59 3.39
CA PRO A 87 9.36 -19.25 2.96
C PRO A 87 8.24 -19.29 1.90
N PRO A 88 7.43 -18.22 1.76
CA PRO A 88 6.35 -18.14 0.76
C PRO A 88 6.87 -18.13 -0.68
N VAL A 89 8.08 -17.64 -0.89
CA VAL A 89 8.80 -17.60 -2.17
C VAL A 89 10.16 -18.24 -1.95
N ASP A 90 10.62 -19.02 -2.94
CA ASP A 90 11.92 -19.68 -2.87
C ASP A 90 13.05 -18.65 -3.06
N VAL A 91 13.69 -18.30 -1.97
CA VAL A 91 14.84 -17.38 -1.92
C VAL A 91 15.94 -18.04 -1.11
N ALA A 92 17.16 -18.03 -1.65
CA ALA A 92 18.31 -18.60 -0.97
C ALA A 92 18.56 -17.90 0.39
N PRO A 93 18.68 -18.64 1.52
CA PRO A 93 18.89 -18.07 2.84
C PRO A 93 20.34 -17.62 3.02
N LEU A 94 20.63 -16.37 2.71
CA LEU A 94 21.91 -15.76 3.01
C LEU A 94 21.93 -15.31 4.47
N GLN A 95 22.95 -15.70 5.22
CA GLN A 95 23.07 -15.44 6.66
C GLN A 95 22.73 -13.99 7.03
N GLY A 96 21.75 -13.80 7.91
CA GLY A 96 21.28 -12.51 8.39
C GLY A 96 20.38 -11.74 7.42
N SER A 97 20.10 -12.25 6.20
CA SER A 97 19.09 -11.65 5.34
C SER A 97 17.70 -11.84 5.93
N ARG A 98 16.81 -10.88 5.67
CA ARG A 98 15.42 -10.92 6.12
C ARG A 98 14.46 -10.76 4.94
N MET A 99 13.29 -11.34 5.03
CA MET A 99 12.20 -11.13 4.08
C MET A 99 10.86 -10.94 4.79
N PRO A 100 9.93 -10.15 4.21
CA PRO A 100 8.56 -10.07 4.73
C PRO A 100 7.75 -11.30 4.34
N VAL A 101 6.74 -11.63 5.16
CA VAL A 101 5.66 -12.58 4.85
C VAL A 101 4.35 -11.80 4.84
N GLN A 102 3.82 -11.54 3.65
CA GLN A 102 2.71 -10.61 3.46
C GLN A 102 1.37 -11.32 3.19
N ALA A 103 1.05 -12.30 4.01
CA ALA A 103 -0.21 -13.03 3.93
C ALA A 103 -1.45 -12.12 4.08
N GLY A 104 -1.33 -11.00 4.80
CA GLY A 104 -2.36 -9.98 4.94
C GLY A 104 -2.67 -9.29 3.62
N ALA A 105 -1.63 -8.81 2.94
CA ALA A 105 -1.75 -8.17 1.63
C ALA A 105 -2.35 -9.11 0.58
N ARG A 106 -1.86 -10.36 0.53
CA ARG A 106 -2.42 -11.38 -0.36
C ARG A 106 -3.91 -11.60 -0.12
N ARG A 107 -4.33 -11.83 1.14
CA ARG A 107 -5.75 -12.04 1.48
C ARG A 107 -6.61 -10.82 1.11
N TRP A 108 -6.09 -9.62 1.29
CA TRP A 108 -6.83 -8.42 0.90
C TRP A 108 -7.09 -8.38 -0.61
N VAL A 109 -6.07 -8.64 -1.44
CA VAL A 109 -6.22 -8.69 -2.91
C VAL A 109 -7.16 -9.83 -3.32
N ASP A 110 -7.02 -11.03 -2.74
CA ASP A 110 -7.93 -12.16 -2.99
C ASP A 110 -9.40 -11.77 -2.67
N SER A 111 -9.63 -11.05 -1.56
CA SER A 111 -10.97 -10.56 -1.19
C SER A 111 -11.48 -9.50 -2.16
N ALA A 112 -10.61 -8.58 -2.59
CA ALA A 112 -10.97 -7.53 -3.55
C ALA A 112 -11.34 -8.12 -4.93
N LEU A 113 -10.61 -9.14 -5.38
CA LEU A 113 -10.94 -9.89 -6.59
C LEU A 113 -12.26 -10.63 -6.44
N GLY A 114 -12.51 -11.23 -5.28
CA GLY A 114 -13.71 -12.02 -4.99
C GLY A 114 -15.01 -11.23 -4.96
N VAL A 115 -15.00 -9.92 -4.74
CA VAL A 115 -16.22 -9.09 -4.76
C VAL A 115 -16.60 -8.62 -6.17
N LEU A 116 -15.69 -8.70 -7.14
CA LEU A 116 -15.93 -8.27 -8.52
C LEU A 116 -16.45 -9.43 -9.39
N SER A 117 -17.47 -9.16 -10.19
CA SER A 117 -17.86 -9.98 -11.33
C SER A 117 -17.24 -9.50 -12.66
N ALA A 118 -16.96 -8.20 -12.77
CA ALA A 118 -16.25 -7.58 -13.88
C ALA A 118 -15.59 -6.26 -13.46
N GLY A 119 -14.46 -5.96 -14.06
CA GLY A 119 -13.72 -4.72 -13.80
C GLY A 119 -12.28 -4.94 -13.39
N SER A 120 -11.76 -4.16 -12.46
CA SER A 120 -10.34 -4.26 -12.05
C SER A 120 -10.14 -4.07 -10.56
N VAL A 121 -9.11 -4.74 -10.01
CA VAL A 121 -8.47 -4.36 -8.76
C VAL A 121 -7.20 -3.60 -9.10
N LEU A 122 -7.07 -2.39 -8.61
CA LEU A 122 -5.94 -1.49 -8.84
C LEU A 122 -5.23 -1.20 -7.51
N VAL A 123 -3.97 -1.56 -7.43
CA VAL A 123 -3.10 -1.28 -6.27
C VAL A 123 -1.97 -0.36 -6.69
N ILE A 124 -1.74 0.69 -5.92
CA ILE A 124 -0.63 1.63 -6.09
C ILE A 124 0.14 1.63 -4.77
N ASP A 125 1.40 1.18 -4.81
CA ASP A 125 2.18 1.02 -3.59
C ASP A 125 3.69 0.98 -3.86
N TYR A 126 4.50 1.09 -2.81
CA TYR A 126 5.93 0.79 -2.88
C TYR A 126 6.10 -0.72 -3.00
N ALA A 127 6.76 -1.19 -4.04
CA ALA A 127 6.82 -2.61 -4.26
C ALA A 127 8.14 -3.09 -4.88
N SER A 128 8.48 -4.35 -4.57
CA SER A 128 9.64 -5.06 -5.10
C SER A 128 9.35 -6.56 -5.13
N THR A 129 10.33 -7.37 -5.49
CA THR A 129 10.25 -8.83 -5.34
C THR A 129 10.81 -9.27 -3.98
N THR A 130 10.34 -10.41 -3.46
CA THR A 130 10.85 -10.98 -2.21
C THR A 130 12.37 -11.15 -2.24
N ALA A 131 12.93 -11.61 -3.36
CA ALA A 131 14.37 -11.77 -3.52
C ALA A 131 15.13 -10.42 -3.44
N ALA A 132 14.59 -9.37 -4.08
CA ALA A 132 15.21 -8.04 -4.02
C ALA A 132 15.11 -7.41 -2.62
N LEU A 133 14.03 -7.67 -1.88
CA LEU A 133 13.89 -7.26 -0.48
C LEU A 133 14.91 -7.98 0.40
N ALA A 134 15.06 -9.30 0.26
CA ALA A 134 16.00 -10.10 1.03
C ALA A 134 17.48 -9.73 0.78
N ALA A 135 17.78 -9.15 -0.36
CA ALA A 135 19.13 -8.69 -0.72
C ALA A 135 19.50 -7.32 -0.12
N ARG A 136 18.56 -6.60 0.49
CA ARG A 136 18.74 -5.26 1.07
C ARG A 136 18.64 -5.29 2.61
N PRO A 137 19.28 -4.34 3.32
CA PRO A 137 19.07 -4.16 4.75
C PRO A 137 17.58 -3.96 5.07
N PRO A 138 17.04 -4.63 6.12
CA PRO A 138 15.60 -4.54 6.47
C PRO A 138 15.10 -3.11 6.68
N GLY A 139 15.94 -2.22 7.23
CA GLY A 139 15.58 -0.81 7.47
C GLY A 139 15.35 0.02 6.20
N GLU A 140 15.64 -0.50 5.00
CA GLU A 140 15.33 0.16 3.74
C GLU A 140 13.88 -0.09 3.29
N TRP A 141 13.32 -1.26 3.62
CA TRP A 141 12.00 -1.69 3.18
C TRP A 141 11.00 -1.93 4.32
N VAL A 142 11.41 -2.04 5.59
CA VAL A 142 10.56 -1.82 6.77
C VAL A 142 10.83 -0.41 7.27
N ARG A 143 9.79 0.39 7.35
CA ARG A 143 9.90 1.79 7.73
C ARG A 143 8.94 2.07 8.87
N THR A 144 9.37 2.93 9.79
CA THR A 144 8.53 3.41 10.88
C THR A 144 8.42 4.93 10.80
N TYR A 145 7.26 5.44 11.15
CA TYR A 145 7.00 6.88 11.16
C TYR A 145 6.31 7.26 12.47
N ARG A 146 6.77 8.37 13.03
CA ARG A 146 6.16 9.00 14.20
C ARG A 146 6.17 10.51 13.98
N ASP A 147 5.02 11.16 14.16
CA ASP A 147 4.87 12.61 13.97
C ASP A 147 5.43 13.09 12.61
N HIS A 148 5.16 12.35 11.54
CA HIS A 148 5.64 12.56 10.17
C HIS A 148 7.16 12.49 9.98
N GLN A 149 7.90 11.94 10.96
CA GLN A 149 9.34 11.72 10.88
C GLN A 149 9.66 10.22 10.91
N ARG A 150 10.84 9.85 10.42
CA ARG A 150 11.34 8.49 10.55
C ARG A 150 11.43 8.11 12.03
N GLY A 151 10.80 6.99 12.39
CA GLY A 151 10.82 6.44 13.74
C GLY A 151 12.03 5.56 14.02
N GLY A 152 12.02 4.94 15.21
CA GLY A 152 13.01 3.96 15.66
C GLY A 152 12.69 2.53 15.17
N PRO A 153 13.28 1.49 15.79
CA PRO A 153 12.95 0.10 15.50
C PRO A 153 11.44 -0.17 15.65
N ALA A 154 10.90 -1.08 14.81
CA ALA A 154 9.46 -1.38 14.78
C ALA A 154 8.88 -1.77 16.16
N VAL A 155 9.68 -2.44 16.99
CA VAL A 155 9.26 -2.91 18.33
C VAL A 155 9.44 -1.88 19.44
N SER A 156 10.05 -0.70 19.17
CA SER A 156 10.44 0.25 20.23
C SER A 156 9.29 1.10 20.77
N ALA A 157 8.23 1.31 20.02
CA ALA A 157 7.11 2.17 20.41
C ALA A 157 5.77 1.64 19.87
N PRO A 158 5.32 0.46 20.34
CA PRO A 158 4.09 -0.17 19.84
C PRO A 158 2.88 0.72 20.12
N GLY A 159 2.07 0.90 19.05
CA GLY A 159 0.88 1.76 19.09
C GLY A 159 1.16 3.27 19.03
N ALA A 160 2.43 3.70 19.00
CA ALA A 160 2.81 5.12 18.94
C ALA A 160 3.59 5.48 17.66
N GLN A 161 3.71 4.57 16.73
CA GLN A 161 4.32 4.77 15.42
C GLN A 161 3.64 3.92 14.36
N ASP A 162 3.61 4.40 13.13
CA ASP A 162 3.19 3.63 11.98
C ASP A 162 4.36 2.74 11.53
N VAL A 163 4.05 1.53 11.11
CA VAL A 163 5.02 0.57 10.56
C VAL A 163 4.57 0.21 9.16
N THR A 164 5.39 0.51 8.16
CA THR A 164 5.13 0.18 6.77
C THR A 164 6.17 -0.80 6.23
N VAL A 165 5.77 -1.61 5.26
CA VAL A 165 6.63 -2.60 4.61
C VAL A 165 6.47 -2.54 3.11
N GLU A 166 7.57 -2.46 2.36
CA GLU A 166 7.53 -2.50 0.90
C GLU A 166 6.87 -3.80 0.41
N VAL A 167 5.94 -3.69 -0.53
CA VAL A 167 5.10 -4.81 -0.96
C VAL A 167 5.91 -5.81 -1.81
N ALA A 168 5.89 -7.09 -1.41
CA ALA A 168 6.48 -8.19 -2.18
C ALA A 168 5.49 -8.67 -3.24
N VAL A 169 5.61 -8.19 -4.48
CA VAL A 169 4.65 -8.45 -5.56
C VAL A 169 4.49 -9.93 -5.89
N ASP A 170 5.55 -10.70 -5.74
CA ASP A 170 5.59 -12.15 -5.99
C ASP A 170 4.91 -12.99 -4.89
N GLN A 171 4.48 -12.37 -3.78
CA GLN A 171 3.64 -12.98 -2.76
C GLN A 171 2.15 -12.71 -2.97
N LEU A 172 1.78 -11.80 -3.86
CA LEU A 172 0.38 -11.48 -4.19
C LEU A 172 -0.22 -12.51 -5.16
N PRO A 173 -1.54 -12.50 -5.37
CA PRO A 173 -2.17 -13.34 -6.41
C PRO A 173 -1.55 -13.06 -7.78
N PRO A 174 -1.31 -14.09 -8.59
CA PRO A 174 -0.74 -13.92 -9.94
C PRO A 174 -1.73 -13.23 -10.89
N GLY A 175 -1.22 -12.75 -12.03
CA GLY A 175 -2.03 -12.21 -13.11
C GLY A 175 -2.21 -10.69 -13.09
N ALA A 176 -1.48 -9.97 -12.25
CA ALA A 176 -1.43 -8.51 -12.33
C ALA A 176 -0.61 -8.03 -13.52
N ASP A 177 -1.13 -7.08 -14.27
CA ASP A 177 -0.33 -6.20 -15.11
C ASP A 177 0.43 -5.22 -14.20
N THR A 178 1.74 -5.10 -14.40
CA THR A 178 2.61 -4.29 -13.55
C THR A 178 3.21 -3.13 -14.35
N THR A 179 3.11 -1.92 -13.82
CA THR A 179 3.69 -0.72 -14.42
C THR A 179 4.09 0.29 -13.35
N THR A 180 4.66 1.46 -13.72
CA THR A 180 4.86 2.57 -12.79
C THR A 180 3.64 3.49 -12.77
N GLN A 181 3.44 4.20 -11.64
CA GLN A 181 2.35 5.19 -11.53
C GLN A 181 2.44 6.24 -12.64
N ALA A 182 3.64 6.74 -12.95
CA ALA A 182 3.81 7.69 -14.04
C ALA A 182 3.37 7.13 -15.40
N ALA A 183 3.73 5.87 -15.70
CA ALA A 183 3.33 5.24 -16.96
C ALA A 183 1.82 4.97 -17.00
N PHE A 184 1.25 4.46 -15.91
CA PHE A 184 -0.19 4.25 -15.77
C PHE A 184 -0.99 5.54 -15.96
N LEU A 185 -0.61 6.62 -15.28
CA LEU A 185 -1.29 7.91 -15.38
C LEU A 185 -1.18 8.52 -16.77
N ARG A 186 -0.03 8.38 -17.45
CA ARG A 186 0.12 8.82 -18.85
C ARG A 186 -0.78 8.04 -19.80
N ALA A 187 -0.90 6.74 -19.62
CA ALA A 187 -1.78 5.90 -20.42
C ALA A 187 -3.27 6.21 -20.17
N ASN A 188 -3.62 6.76 -19.00
CA ASN A 188 -4.99 7.09 -18.60
C ASN A 188 -5.32 8.59 -18.65
N GLY A 189 -4.60 9.38 -19.44
CA GLY A 189 -5.02 10.74 -19.83
C GLY A 189 -4.62 11.86 -18.87
N ILE A 190 -3.64 11.68 -17.97
CA ILE A 190 -3.18 12.76 -17.08
C ILE A 190 -2.72 13.99 -17.87
N GLN A 191 -2.15 13.80 -19.07
CA GLN A 191 -1.67 14.91 -19.90
C GLN A 191 -2.81 15.80 -20.38
N ASP A 192 -3.99 15.24 -20.66
CA ASP A 192 -5.18 15.99 -21.06
C ASP A 192 -5.70 16.84 -19.89
N LEU A 193 -5.69 16.27 -18.65
CA LEU A 193 -6.05 17.01 -17.45
C LEU A 193 -5.08 18.16 -17.17
N VAL A 194 -3.78 17.97 -17.41
CA VAL A 194 -2.77 19.04 -17.29
C VAL A 194 -2.98 20.12 -18.34
N ALA A 195 -3.22 19.74 -19.60
CA ALA A 195 -3.49 20.68 -20.67
C ALA A 195 -4.74 21.51 -20.38
N GLU A 196 -5.81 20.88 -19.90
CA GLU A 196 -7.02 21.57 -19.42
C GLU A 196 -6.70 22.53 -18.28
N GLY A 197 -5.95 22.09 -17.27
CA GLY A 197 -5.51 22.94 -16.16
C GLY A 197 -4.74 24.18 -16.63
N ARG A 198 -3.83 24.03 -17.60
CA ARG A 198 -3.07 25.15 -18.19
C ARG A 198 -3.99 26.13 -18.91
N ARG A 199 -4.94 25.66 -19.71
CA ARG A 199 -5.90 26.53 -20.41
C ARG A 199 -6.73 27.34 -19.40
N ARG A 200 -7.33 26.65 -18.43
CA ARG A 200 -8.16 27.30 -17.40
C ARG A 200 -7.37 28.30 -16.56
N TRP A 201 -6.14 27.95 -16.20
CA TRP A 201 -5.25 28.89 -15.51
C TRP A 201 -4.97 30.14 -16.34
N ALA A 202 -4.66 30.01 -17.64
CA ALA A 202 -4.41 31.14 -18.53
C ALA A 202 -5.64 32.06 -18.67
N GLU A 203 -6.85 31.50 -18.71
CA GLU A 203 -8.12 32.23 -18.77
C GLU A 203 -8.42 32.99 -17.46
N LEU A 204 -8.13 32.39 -16.30
CA LEU A 204 -8.56 32.86 -14.99
C LEU A 204 -7.45 33.52 -14.17
N ALA A 205 -6.20 33.54 -14.64
CA ALA A 205 -5.05 34.04 -13.90
C ALA A 205 -5.21 35.51 -13.42
N GLY A 206 -5.96 36.32 -14.16
CA GLY A 206 -6.27 37.70 -13.80
C GLY A 206 -7.37 37.85 -12.75
N VAL A 207 -8.17 36.81 -12.51
CA VAL A 207 -9.29 36.84 -11.55
C VAL A 207 -8.83 36.41 -10.16
N GLY A 208 -7.92 35.43 -10.06
CA GLY A 208 -7.31 34.99 -8.81
C GLY A 208 -8.28 34.29 -7.85
N ASP A 209 -9.37 33.73 -8.35
CA ASP A 209 -10.36 33.01 -7.57
C ASP A 209 -9.97 31.55 -7.27
N LEU A 210 -10.85 30.81 -6.55
CA LEU A 210 -10.62 29.40 -6.20
C LEU A 210 -10.54 28.49 -7.44
N GLU A 211 -11.21 28.83 -8.54
CA GLU A 211 -11.16 28.06 -9.78
C GLU A 211 -9.79 28.20 -10.45
N ALA A 212 -9.25 29.39 -10.48
CA ALA A 212 -7.88 29.65 -10.95
C ALA A 212 -6.85 28.88 -10.14
N LEU A 213 -6.97 28.88 -8.80
CA LEU A 213 -6.08 28.12 -7.91
C LEU A 213 -6.16 26.60 -8.16
N ARG A 214 -7.37 26.05 -8.32
CA ARG A 214 -7.57 24.63 -8.64
C ARG A 214 -6.97 24.28 -10.01
N ALA A 215 -7.11 25.15 -11.01
CA ALA A 215 -6.52 24.93 -12.33
C ALA A 215 -4.98 24.91 -12.28
N ARG A 216 -4.36 25.75 -11.45
CA ARG A 216 -2.92 25.76 -11.22
C ARG A 216 -2.46 24.53 -10.44
N SER A 217 -3.21 24.11 -9.41
CA SER A 217 -2.91 22.93 -8.59
C SER A 217 -2.79 21.67 -9.42
N ARG A 218 -3.68 21.46 -10.40
CA ARG A 218 -3.61 20.31 -11.33
C ARG A 218 -2.26 20.19 -12.04
N ILE A 219 -1.60 21.28 -12.32
CA ILE A 219 -0.30 21.27 -13.01
C ILE A 219 0.79 20.79 -12.05
N THR A 220 0.86 21.38 -10.86
CA THR A 220 1.90 21.05 -9.86
C THR A 220 1.70 19.66 -9.24
N GLU A 221 0.45 19.26 -9.01
CA GLU A 221 0.12 17.91 -8.54
C GLU A 221 0.51 16.84 -9.56
N ALA A 222 0.26 17.10 -10.86
CA ALA A 222 0.66 16.18 -11.91
C ALA A 222 2.19 16.05 -12.03
N GLU A 223 2.96 17.11 -11.78
CA GLU A 223 4.42 17.04 -11.75
C GLU A 223 4.89 16.08 -10.65
N ALA A 224 4.34 16.17 -9.44
CA ALA A 224 4.65 15.28 -8.33
C ALA A 224 4.23 13.81 -8.61
N LEU A 225 3.03 13.61 -9.19
CA LEU A 225 2.52 12.28 -9.54
C LEU A 225 3.29 11.60 -10.68
N LEU A 226 4.02 12.35 -11.49
CA LEU A 226 4.78 11.85 -12.63
C LEU A 226 6.29 11.81 -12.38
N ASP A 227 6.75 12.30 -11.24
CA ASP A 227 8.17 12.29 -10.87
C ASP A 227 8.64 10.85 -10.63
N PRO A 228 9.57 10.31 -11.45
CA PRO A 228 10.02 8.94 -11.32
C PRO A 228 10.82 8.66 -10.04
N ASP A 229 11.41 9.68 -9.43
CA ASP A 229 12.15 9.58 -8.16
C ASP A 229 11.23 9.81 -6.94
N GLY A 230 9.97 10.15 -7.18
CA GLY A 230 8.92 10.37 -6.20
C GLY A 230 7.72 9.44 -6.44
N LEU A 231 6.51 10.02 -6.38
CA LEU A 231 5.24 9.27 -6.51
C LEU A 231 5.12 8.54 -7.85
N GLY A 232 5.67 9.11 -8.92
CA GLY A 232 5.61 8.50 -10.25
C GLY A 232 6.36 7.17 -10.37
N GLY A 233 7.30 6.90 -9.45
CA GLY A 233 8.04 5.64 -9.35
C GLY A 233 7.29 4.52 -8.63
N PHE A 234 6.14 4.79 -7.98
CA PHE A 234 5.35 3.75 -7.33
C PHE A 234 4.93 2.67 -8.32
N THR A 235 4.81 1.45 -7.82
CA THR A 235 4.32 0.32 -8.60
C THR A 235 2.80 0.35 -8.66
N VAL A 236 2.27 0.19 -9.86
CA VAL A 236 0.84 -0.04 -10.11
C VAL A 236 0.65 -1.49 -10.52
N LEU A 237 -0.21 -2.19 -9.80
CA LEU A 237 -0.65 -3.55 -10.08
C LEU A 237 -2.12 -3.52 -10.46
N GLU A 238 -2.47 -4.04 -11.65
CA GLU A 238 -3.86 -4.14 -12.12
C GLU A 238 -4.22 -5.58 -12.40
N TRP A 239 -5.22 -6.10 -11.69
CA TRP A 239 -5.88 -7.38 -12.01
C TRP A 239 -7.20 -7.11 -12.69
N ARG A 240 -7.47 -7.74 -13.82
CA ARG A 240 -8.74 -7.64 -14.55
C ARG A 240 -9.60 -8.85 -14.29
N VAL A 241 -10.91 -8.62 -14.08
CA VAL A 241 -11.92 -9.63 -13.79
C VAL A 241 -13.01 -9.54 -14.85
N GLY A 242 -13.46 -10.69 -15.37
CA GLY A 242 -14.62 -10.76 -16.28
C GLY A 242 -14.36 -10.19 -17.69
N SER A 243 -13.12 -10.18 -18.17
CA SER A 243 -12.76 -9.81 -19.56
C SER A 243 -12.79 -11.01 -20.49
#